data_b63a7820e48f178f2411c18b95699f6f
#
_entry.id   b63a7820e48f178f2411c18b95699f6f
#
_cell.length_a   1.000
_cell.length_b   1.000
_cell.length_c   1.000
_cell.angle_alpha   90.00
_cell.angle_beta   90.00
_cell.angle_gamma   90.00
#
_symmetry.space_group_name_H-M   'P 1'
#
loop_
_entity.id
_entity.type
_entity.pdbx_description
1 polymer ?
#
loop_
_entity_poly.entity_id
_entity_poly.type
_entity_poly.pdbx_seq_one_letter_code
_entity_poly.pdbx_strand_id
1 'polypeptide(L)'
;MSDRPWEKLAEDTAEKRWEAQQRQEDLVPGSTTPGIGAPLATVDGGGKSADQRRLRALALGPTLALLVDTLGRQIIADGVTRTADQQGDLAALWAPWERAGMPTRQTALWKAALTDGEAFLLVAPNGPTAKLEAASVARVGVDWGDDPTADWPARAVFLTKGGRPTLYVTSQDLIRIDRSGSPYEAVRHGLGYAPVCRFAPYLSIDGDAESLVDRLRIPARRYIKTVHDRLLIQHSNSWRVKTVTGLDDPGSLEDAERMKAHLSTSSILTGGDGVQFGSLPETSMQSVLDAERADLGTLAALASVPSWSLSGSQLVNLSADALAEAKSAERAHITSIQRALGRPLLNALRASAQIEHRVSDANDYTLRVDWRDTEARSLSQAADALGKLSQSLGVPAQLLWQRIPGVSPAEAQEWQEYADAHPSELEAYARALTADGEGTPPIEES
;
A
#
# COMPACT_ATOMS: atom_id res chain seq x y z
N MET A 1 -13.83 -41.53 -5.57
CA MET A 1 -13.06 -40.31 -5.78
C MET A 1 -12.44 -39.96 -4.44
N SER A 2 -11.13 -39.93 -4.34
CA SER A 2 -10.42 -39.57 -3.10
C SER A 2 -10.74 -38.12 -2.79
N ASP A 3 -11.42 -37.86 -1.68
CA ASP A 3 -11.81 -36.54 -1.22
C ASP A 3 -10.52 -35.84 -0.73
N ARG A 4 -9.84 -35.16 -1.63
CA ARG A 4 -8.61 -34.42 -1.32
C ARG A 4 -8.98 -33.02 -0.83
N PRO A 5 -8.88 -32.72 0.47
CA PRO A 5 -9.41 -31.49 1.05
C PRO A 5 -8.74 -30.22 0.46
N TRP A 6 -7.53 -30.33 -0.05
CA TRP A 6 -6.82 -29.22 -0.70
C TRP A 6 -7.35 -28.91 -2.11
N GLU A 7 -7.92 -29.89 -2.83
CA GLU A 7 -8.49 -29.64 -4.17
C GLU A 7 -9.75 -28.77 -4.05
N LYS A 8 -10.66 -29.12 -3.13
CA LYS A 8 -11.84 -28.30 -2.86
C LYS A 8 -11.46 -26.88 -2.46
N LEU A 9 -10.54 -26.72 -1.51
CA LEU A 9 -10.10 -25.39 -1.06
C LEU A 9 -9.41 -24.59 -2.18
N ALA A 10 -8.73 -25.25 -3.11
CA ALA A 10 -8.15 -24.61 -4.30
C ALA A 10 -9.23 -24.16 -5.30
N GLU A 11 -10.30 -24.95 -5.46
CA GLU A 11 -11.46 -24.58 -6.28
C GLU A 11 -12.20 -23.38 -5.69
N ASP A 12 -12.48 -23.38 -4.39
CA ASP A 12 -13.13 -22.28 -3.66
C ASP A 12 -12.34 -20.96 -3.75
N THR A 13 -11.04 -21.06 -4.03
CA THR A 13 -10.15 -19.87 -4.21
C THR A 13 -10.20 -19.31 -5.63
N ALA A 14 -10.85 -19.96 -6.58
CA ALA A 14 -10.81 -19.55 -8.00
C ALA A 14 -11.44 -18.17 -8.22
N GLU A 15 -12.52 -17.85 -7.54
CA GLU A 15 -13.17 -16.53 -7.59
C GLU A 15 -12.26 -15.43 -7.05
N LYS A 16 -11.67 -15.61 -5.87
CA LYS A 16 -10.70 -14.65 -5.28
C LYS A 16 -9.50 -14.43 -6.20
N ARG A 17 -9.03 -15.45 -6.89
CA ARG A 17 -7.94 -15.34 -7.87
C ARG A 17 -8.34 -14.50 -9.06
N TRP A 18 -9.54 -14.69 -9.59
CA TRP A 18 -10.07 -13.88 -10.68
C TRP A 18 -10.23 -12.41 -10.25
N GLU A 19 -10.80 -12.16 -9.08
CA GLU A 19 -10.92 -10.80 -8.52
C GLU A 19 -9.56 -10.13 -8.32
N ALA A 20 -8.57 -10.85 -7.76
CA ALA A 20 -7.22 -10.33 -7.60
C ALA A 20 -6.58 -9.98 -8.96
N GLN A 21 -6.82 -10.81 -10.00
CA GLN A 21 -6.38 -10.47 -11.35
C GLN A 21 -7.05 -9.20 -11.87
N GLN A 22 -8.35 -9.01 -11.65
CA GLN A 22 -9.07 -7.80 -12.05
C GLN A 22 -8.51 -6.54 -11.31
N ARG A 23 -8.18 -6.66 -10.02
CA ARG A 23 -7.56 -5.56 -9.25
C ARG A 23 -6.18 -5.19 -9.78
N GLN A 24 -5.37 -6.17 -10.17
CA GLN A 24 -4.07 -5.92 -10.81
C GLN A 24 -4.21 -5.20 -12.15
N GLU A 25 -5.24 -5.53 -12.94
CA GLU A 25 -5.56 -4.84 -14.18
C GLU A 25 -6.05 -3.40 -13.94
N ASP A 26 -6.80 -3.17 -12.86
CA ASP A 26 -7.25 -1.85 -12.45
C ASP A 26 -6.08 -0.94 -11.98
N LEU A 27 -5.01 -1.51 -11.43
CA LEU A 27 -3.81 -0.76 -11.05
C LEU A 27 -3.05 -0.21 -12.27
N VAL A 28 -2.97 -0.99 -13.33
CA VAL A 28 -2.24 -0.63 -14.56
C VAL A 28 -3.17 -0.80 -15.77
N PRO A 29 -4.13 0.13 -15.95
CA PRO A 29 -5.10 0.03 -17.03
C PRO A 29 -4.43 0.01 -18.41
N GLY A 30 -4.88 -0.89 -19.26
CA GLY A 30 -4.41 -0.97 -20.66
C GLY A 30 -3.21 -1.88 -20.90
N SER A 31 -2.74 -2.63 -19.88
CA SER A 31 -1.59 -3.51 -20.07
C SER A 31 -1.87 -4.76 -20.91
N THR A 32 -3.06 -5.38 -20.83
CA THR A 32 -3.41 -6.55 -21.69
C THR A 32 -4.89 -6.93 -21.72
N THR A 33 -5.72 -6.54 -20.76
CA THR A 33 -7.07 -7.02 -20.58
C THR A 33 -8.03 -5.93 -20.15
N PRO A 34 -9.35 -6.09 -20.33
CA PRO A 34 -10.31 -5.01 -20.12
C PRO A 34 -10.64 -4.75 -18.63
N GLY A 35 -9.70 -4.31 -17.84
CA GLY A 35 -9.93 -3.79 -16.49
C GLY A 35 -10.72 -2.46 -16.47
N ILE A 36 -10.24 -1.45 -15.76
CA ILE A 36 -10.82 -0.06 -15.78
C ILE A 36 -10.87 0.50 -17.21
N GLY A 37 -9.96 0.05 -18.08
CA GLY A 37 -9.96 0.35 -19.50
C GLY A 37 -11.02 -0.40 -20.31
N ALA A 38 -11.67 -1.40 -19.77
CA ALA A 38 -12.83 -2.04 -20.39
C ALA A 38 -13.92 -1.01 -20.64
N PRO A 39 -14.67 -1.13 -21.73
CA PRO A 39 -15.46 -0.06 -22.28
C PRO A 39 -16.30 0.62 -21.22
N LEU A 40 -15.88 1.84 -20.85
CA LEU A 40 -16.86 2.83 -20.41
C LEU A 40 -17.91 2.75 -21.48
N ALA A 41 -19.07 2.15 -21.14
CA ALA A 41 -20.11 1.81 -22.08
C ALA A 41 -20.30 2.97 -23.05
N THR A 42 -20.07 2.72 -24.32
CA THR A 42 -20.29 3.72 -25.32
C THR A 42 -21.76 3.72 -25.62
N VAL A 43 -22.35 4.87 -25.48
CA VAL A 43 -23.76 5.10 -25.76
C VAL A 43 -24.10 4.85 -27.24
N ASP A 44 -23.10 4.78 -28.13
CA ASP A 44 -23.32 4.65 -29.55
C ASP A 44 -22.76 3.35 -30.12
N GLY A 45 -23.65 2.52 -30.65
CA GLY A 45 -23.36 1.32 -31.43
C GLY A 45 -22.73 1.60 -32.79
N GLY A 46 -22.18 2.79 -33.04
CA GLY A 46 -21.49 3.19 -34.28
C GLY A 46 -19.99 2.96 -34.19
N GLY A 47 -19.38 2.51 -35.28
CA GLY A 47 -17.94 2.24 -35.40
C GLY A 47 -17.10 3.44 -34.98
N LYS A 48 -16.37 3.29 -33.88
CA LYS A 48 -15.53 4.36 -33.33
C LYS A 48 -14.36 4.63 -34.23
N SER A 49 -14.13 5.91 -34.51
CA SER A 49 -12.94 6.32 -35.25
C SER A 49 -11.65 5.83 -34.51
N ALA A 50 -10.59 5.58 -35.25
CA ALA A 50 -9.31 5.18 -34.70
C ALA A 50 -8.82 6.23 -33.65
N ASP A 51 -9.14 7.50 -33.86
CA ASP A 51 -8.75 8.60 -32.98
C ASP A 51 -9.45 8.55 -31.62
N GLN A 52 -10.74 8.21 -31.56
CA GLN A 52 -11.45 8.02 -30.31
C GLN A 52 -10.85 6.87 -29.49
N ARG A 53 -10.42 5.79 -30.11
CA ARG A 53 -9.74 4.69 -29.45
C ARG A 53 -8.37 5.10 -28.88
N ARG A 54 -7.62 5.93 -29.63
CA ARG A 54 -6.34 6.49 -29.19
C ARG A 54 -6.52 7.44 -28.00
N LEU A 55 -7.46 8.37 -28.09
CA LEU A 55 -7.76 9.33 -27.00
C LEU A 55 -8.19 8.60 -25.72
N ARG A 56 -8.95 7.53 -25.86
CA ARG A 56 -9.33 6.69 -24.73
C ARG A 56 -8.13 5.99 -24.10
N ALA A 57 -7.21 5.44 -24.89
CA ALA A 57 -6.00 4.82 -24.37
C ALA A 57 -5.12 5.85 -23.63
N LEU A 58 -5.06 7.10 -24.13
CA LEU A 58 -4.33 8.19 -23.48
C LEU A 58 -4.96 8.66 -22.16
N ALA A 59 -6.26 8.46 -21.97
CA ALA A 59 -6.93 8.80 -20.71
C ALA A 59 -6.62 7.82 -19.58
N LEU A 60 -6.12 6.62 -19.92
CA LEU A 60 -5.79 5.60 -18.93
C LEU A 60 -4.47 5.96 -18.24
N GLY A 61 -4.51 6.06 -16.91
CA GLY A 61 -3.33 6.34 -16.09
C GLY A 61 -3.28 5.44 -14.86
N PRO A 62 -2.11 5.14 -14.31
CA PRO A 62 -1.93 4.26 -13.16
C PRO A 62 -2.26 4.97 -11.82
N THR A 63 -3.39 5.69 -11.77
CA THR A 63 -3.77 6.52 -10.60
C THR A 63 -3.97 5.67 -9.34
N LEU A 64 -4.60 4.50 -9.46
CA LEU A 64 -4.77 3.58 -8.34
C LEU A 64 -3.44 2.98 -7.88
N ALA A 65 -2.54 2.65 -8.81
CA ALA A 65 -1.20 2.19 -8.46
C ALA A 65 -0.42 3.27 -7.69
N LEU A 66 -0.52 4.54 -8.12
CA LEU A 66 0.10 5.66 -7.42
C LEU A 66 -0.41 5.78 -5.98
N LEU A 67 -1.72 5.60 -5.75
CA LEU A 67 -2.31 5.64 -4.40
C LEU A 67 -1.82 4.50 -3.52
N VAL A 68 -1.86 3.26 -4.03
CA VAL A 68 -1.33 2.09 -3.32
C VAL A 68 0.16 2.26 -3.02
N ASP A 69 0.92 2.78 -3.97
CA ASP A 69 2.35 3.05 -3.80
C ASP A 69 2.63 4.14 -2.76
N THR A 70 1.83 5.21 -2.75
CA THR A 70 1.97 6.31 -1.80
C THR A 70 1.74 5.84 -0.37
N LEU A 71 0.71 5.05 -0.12
CA LEU A 71 0.44 4.47 1.20
C LEU A 71 1.44 3.37 1.56
N GLY A 72 1.71 2.43 0.64
CA GLY A 72 2.58 1.28 0.90
C GLY A 72 4.04 1.64 1.21
N ARG A 73 4.55 2.77 0.68
CA ARG A 73 5.90 3.25 0.97
C ARG A 73 6.07 3.80 2.38
N GLN A 74 4.98 4.20 3.02
CA GLN A 74 4.99 4.78 4.36
C GLN A 74 4.82 3.72 5.45
N ILE A 75 4.57 2.47 5.08
CA ILE A 75 4.40 1.36 6.02
C ILE A 75 5.70 0.55 6.02
N ILE A 76 6.58 0.85 6.97
CA ILE A 76 7.87 0.18 7.10
C ILE A 76 8.03 -0.28 8.55
N ALA A 77 8.11 -1.59 8.75
CA ALA A 77 8.46 -2.18 10.03
C ALA A 77 9.99 -2.30 10.11
N ASP A 78 10.60 -1.67 11.10
CA ASP A 78 12.05 -1.63 11.32
C ASP A 78 12.51 -2.54 12.46
N GLY A 79 11.58 -3.01 13.29
CA GLY A 79 11.93 -3.83 14.43
C GLY A 79 10.74 -4.13 15.31
N VAL A 80 11.05 -4.64 16.50
CA VAL A 80 10.09 -4.86 17.58
C VAL A 80 10.64 -4.26 18.87
N THR A 81 9.73 -3.79 19.71
CA THR A 81 10.03 -3.29 21.04
C THR A 81 9.28 -4.11 22.09
N ARG A 82 9.76 -4.09 23.30
CA ARG A 82 9.20 -4.82 24.46
C ARG A 82 9.03 -3.88 25.64
N THR A 83 8.06 -4.10 26.47
CA THR A 83 7.95 -3.36 27.74
C THR A 83 9.13 -3.70 28.66
N ALA A 84 9.68 -2.70 29.34
CA ALA A 84 10.99 -2.69 29.99
C ALA A 84 11.28 -3.80 31.04
N ASP A 85 10.28 -4.50 31.54
CA ASP A 85 10.43 -5.48 32.63
C ASP A 85 10.74 -6.91 32.14
N GLN A 86 10.81 -7.16 30.84
CA GLN A 86 11.07 -8.51 30.32
C GLN A 86 12.42 -8.58 29.60
N GLN A 87 13.26 -9.52 30.05
CA GLN A 87 14.55 -9.83 29.43
C GLN A 87 14.33 -10.75 28.23
N GLY A 88 15.00 -10.47 27.12
CA GLY A 88 15.01 -11.30 25.92
C GLY A 88 15.71 -10.63 24.76
N ASP A 89 16.24 -11.42 23.86
CA ASP A 89 16.98 -10.95 22.68
C ASP A 89 16.00 -10.55 21.56
N LEU A 90 15.74 -9.25 21.43
CA LEU A 90 14.89 -8.70 20.38
C LEU A 90 15.48 -8.91 18.98
N ALA A 91 16.82 -8.93 18.85
CA ALA A 91 17.47 -9.19 17.59
C ALA A 91 17.24 -10.64 17.12
N ALA A 92 17.30 -11.60 18.06
CA ALA A 92 16.97 -13.00 17.75
C ALA A 92 15.49 -13.17 17.37
N LEU A 93 14.58 -12.39 18.00
CA LEU A 93 13.16 -12.41 17.65
C LEU A 93 12.89 -11.84 16.26
N TRP A 94 13.64 -10.81 15.85
CA TRP A 94 13.52 -10.18 14.53
C TRP A 94 14.25 -10.96 13.42
N ALA A 95 15.23 -11.79 13.77
CA ALA A 95 16.06 -12.54 12.82
C ALA A 95 15.30 -13.36 11.76
N PRO A 96 14.13 -14.01 12.03
CA PRO A 96 13.35 -14.68 10.99
C PRO A 96 12.88 -13.72 9.88
N TRP A 97 12.52 -12.47 10.22
CA TRP A 97 12.14 -11.43 9.27
C TRP A 97 13.31 -11.02 8.38
N GLU A 98 14.48 -10.79 8.99
CA GLU A 98 15.72 -10.48 8.28
C GLU A 98 16.15 -11.64 7.35
N ARG A 99 16.19 -12.88 7.86
CA ARG A 99 16.55 -14.08 7.07
C ARG A 99 15.64 -14.28 5.85
N ALA A 100 14.38 -13.89 5.94
CA ALA A 100 13.43 -13.95 4.83
C ALA A 100 13.60 -12.80 3.81
N GLY A 101 14.51 -11.86 4.05
CA GLY A 101 14.71 -10.66 3.22
C GLY A 101 13.50 -9.73 3.24
N MET A 102 12.71 -9.77 4.31
CA MET A 102 11.49 -8.97 4.43
C MET A 102 11.76 -7.46 4.53
N PRO A 103 12.87 -6.95 5.08
CA PRO A 103 13.15 -5.51 5.04
C PRO A 103 13.05 -4.88 3.65
N THR A 104 13.46 -5.62 2.62
CA THR A 104 13.33 -5.17 1.22
C THR A 104 12.00 -5.58 0.57
N ARG A 105 11.35 -6.63 1.06
CA ARG A 105 10.16 -7.25 0.44
C ARG A 105 8.85 -6.86 1.12
N GLN A 106 8.88 -6.32 2.33
CA GLN A 106 7.69 -5.97 3.11
C GLN A 106 6.76 -5.01 2.36
N THR A 107 7.32 -4.03 1.63
CA THR A 107 6.50 -3.10 0.83
C THR A 107 5.66 -3.84 -0.22
N ALA A 108 6.16 -4.91 -0.80
CA ALA A 108 5.39 -5.73 -1.74
C ALA A 108 4.25 -6.49 -1.03
N LEU A 109 4.49 -6.98 0.20
CA LEU A 109 3.46 -7.62 1.02
C LEU A 109 2.35 -6.63 1.40
N TRP A 110 2.72 -5.41 1.84
CA TRP A 110 1.75 -4.36 2.20
C TRP A 110 0.94 -3.89 0.99
N LYS A 111 1.59 -3.71 -0.16
CA LYS A 111 0.90 -3.36 -1.41
C LYS A 111 -0.07 -4.45 -1.85
N ALA A 112 0.29 -5.72 -1.73
CA ALA A 112 -0.62 -6.83 -2.02
C ALA A 112 -1.84 -6.79 -1.08
N ALA A 113 -1.63 -6.58 0.22
CA ALA A 113 -2.70 -6.47 1.20
C ALA A 113 -3.63 -5.26 0.92
N LEU A 114 -3.07 -4.11 0.55
CA LEU A 114 -3.86 -2.92 0.16
C LEU A 114 -4.65 -3.14 -1.14
N THR A 115 -4.02 -3.78 -2.13
CA THR A 115 -4.62 -4.02 -3.45
C THR A 115 -5.74 -5.06 -3.38
N ASP A 116 -5.47 -6.18 -2.75
CA ASP A 116 -6.34 -7.35 -2.78
C ASP A 116 -7.24 -7.47 -1.53
N GLY A 117 -7.04 -6.56 -0.54
CA GLY A 117 -7.72 -6.58 0.76
C GLY A 117 -6.99 -7.44 1.78
N GLU A 118 -6.32 -8.50 1.34
CA GLU A 118 -5.57 -9.41 2.20
C GLU A 118 -4.32 -9.96 1.51
N ALA A 119 -3.30 -10.27 2.31
CA ALA A 119 -2.11 -11.02 1.89
C ALA A 119 -1.70 -11.98 3.00
N PHE A 120 -0.90 -12.98 2.68
CA PHE A 120 -0.59 -14.06 3.61
C PHE A 120 0.91 -14.25 3.82
N LEU A 121 1.27 -14.69 5.01
CA LEU A 121 2.62 -15.07 5.38
C LEU A 121 2.59 -16.44 6.05
N LEU A 122 3.22 -17.43 5.42
CA LEU A 122 3.45 -18.74 5.98
C LEU A 122 4.68 -18.72 6.89
N VAL A 123 4.57 -19.34 8.05
CA VAL A 123 5.69 -19.61 8.95
C VAL A 123 5.96 -21.12 8.95
N ALA A 124 7.07 -21.54 8.34
CA ALA A 124 7.39 -22.96 8.17
C ALA A 124 8.69 -23.31 8.90
N PRO A 125 8.83 -24.53 9.44
CA PRO A 125 10.10 -25.00 9.96
C PRO A 125 11.13 -25.19 8.81
N ASN A 126 12.38 -24.81 9.07
CA ASN A 126 13.51 -24.98 8.18
C ASN A 126 14.75 -25.43 8.99
N GLY A 127 14.79 -26.72 9.31
CA GLY A 127 15.74 -27.25 10.29
C GLY A 127 15.50 -26.65 11.68
N PRO A 128 16.53 -26.08 12.32
CA PRO A 128 16.39 -25.47 13.65
C PRO A 128 15.79 -24.05 13.63
N THR A 129 15.53 -23.49 12.45
CA THR A 129 15.06 -22.11 12.28
C THR A 129 13.69 -22.05 11.62
N ALA A 130 12.99 -20.92 11.76
CA ALA A 130 11.78 -20.64 11.02
C ALA A 130 12.10 -19.96 9.67
N LYS A 131 11.28 -20.29 8.66
CA LYS A 131 11.26 -19.67 7.34
C LYS A 131 9.94 -18.96 7.12
N LEU A 132 9.99 -17.71 6.65
CA LEU A 132 8.84 -16.93 6.29
C LEU A 132 8.65 -16.89 4.77
N GLU A 133 7.43 -17.16 4.30
CA GLU A 133 7.08 -17.11 2.87
C GLU A 133 5.82 -16.26 2.66
N ALA A 134 5.96 -15.11 1.99
CA ALA A 134 4.84 -14.24 1.65
C ALA A 134 4.12 -14.73 0.37
N ALA A 135 2.79 -14.63 0.37
CA ALA A 135 1.96 -14.96 -0.77
C ALA A 135 0.76 -14.03 -0.89
N SER A 136 0.35 -13.73 -2.13
CA SER A 136 -0.87 -12.97 -2.41
C SER A 136 -2.10 -13.86 -2.28
N VAL A 137 -3.27 -13.25 -2.13
CA VAL A 137 -4.57 -13.92 -2.12
C VAL A 137 -4.82 -14.81 -3.34
N ALA A 138 -4.25 -14.45 -4.48
CA ALA A 138 -4.33 -15.26 -5.70
C ALA A 138 -3.64 -16.62 -5.61
N ARG A 139 -2.81 -16.83 -4.57
CA ARG A 139 -1.99 -18.02 -4.38
C ARG A 139 -2.28 -18.78 -3.10
N VAL A 140 -3.24 -18.32 -2.30
CA VAL A 140 -3.53 -18.95 -1.01
C VAL A 140 -5.05 -19.08 -0.85
N GLY A 141 -5.53 -20.32 -0.71
CA GLY A 141 -6.87 -20.60 -0.24
C GLY A 141 -6.85 -20.84 1.26
N VAL A 142 -7.78 -20.25 1.99
CA VAL A 142 -7.84 -20.30 3.45
C VAL A 142 -9.23 -20.74 3.89
N ASP A 143 -9.26 -21.69 4.81
CA ASP A 143 -10.47 -22.10 5.53
C ASP A 143 -10.35 -21.62 6.98
N TRP A 144 -11.21 -20.73 7.39
CA TRP A 144 -11.24 -20.16 8.74
C TRP A 144 -12.04 -21.02 9.74
N GLY A 145 -12.72 -22.09 9.27
CA GLY A 145 -13.61 -22.86 10.12
C GLY A 145 -14.80 -22.01 10.60
N ASP A 146 -15.12 -22.09 11.87
CA ASP A 146 -16.28 -21.41 12.47
C ASP A 146 -16.00 -19.93 12.84
N ASP A 147 -14.74 -19.49 12.87
CA ASP A 147 -14.36 -18.14 13.25
C ASP A 147 -13.52 -17.42 12.16
N PRO A 148 -14.16 -16.62 11.30
CA PRO A 148 -13.47 -15.88 10.25
C PRO A 148 -12.57 -14.75 10.78
N THR A 149 -12.65 -14.41 12.07
CA THR A 149 -11.84 -13.38 12.72
C THR A 149 -10.61 -13.94 13.47
N ALA A 150 -10.46 -15.27 13.48
CA ALA A 150 -9.36 -15.95 14.15
C ALA A 150 -7.99 -15.46 13.66
N ASP A 151 -7.01 -15.47 14.55
CA ASP A 151 -5.60 -15.13 14.19
C ASP A 151 -4.98 -16.13 13.23
N TRP A 152 -5.46 -17.39 13.28
CA TRP A 152 -4.95 -18.52 12.52
C TRP A 152 -6.09 -19.26 11.83
N PRO A 153 -5.95 -19.62 10.56
CA PRO A 153 -6.96 -20.43 9.89
C PRO A 153 -6.96 -21.87 10.41
N ALA A 154 -8.06 -22.55 10.18
CA ALA A 154 -8.12 -23.99 10.42
C ALA A 154 -7.24 -24.76 9.43
N ARG A 155 -7.22 -24.34 8.17
CA ARG A 155 -6.45 -24.95 7.09
C ARG A 155 -6.12 -23.91 6.01
N ALA A 156 -5.02 -24.15 5.26
CA ALA A 156 -4.71 -23.35 4.08
C ALA A 156 -4.11 -24.21 2.97
N VAL A 157 -4.26 -23.74 1.72
CA VAL A 157 -3.60 -24.35 0.56
C VAL A 157 -2.83 -23.27 -0.21
N PHE A 158 -1.59 -23.58 -0.54
CA PHE A 158 -0.77 -22.72 -1.39
C PHE A 158 -0.79 -23.23 -2.83
N LEU A 159 -0.94 -22.30 -3.77
CA LEU A 159 -1.14 -22.58 -5.17
C LEU A 159 0.00 -22.03 -6.02
N THR A 160 0.26 -22.68 -7.17
CA THR A 160 1.04 -22.08 -8.25
C THR A 160 0.26 -20.90 -8.87
N LYS A 161 0.91 -20.09 -9.72
CA LYS A 161 0.22 -19.06 -10.52
C LYS A 161 -0.92 -19.63 -11.37
N GLY A 162 -0.81 -20.89 -11.81
CA GLY A 162 -1.85 -21.60 -12.55
C GLY A 162 -2.97 -22.22 -11.69
N GLY A 163 -2.94 -22.03 -10.36
CA GLY A 163 -3.97 -22.52 -9.44
C GLY A 163 -3.82 -23.96 -8.98
N ARG A 164 -2.70 -24.61 -9.28
CA ARG A 164 -2.45 -25.98 -8.83
C ARG A 164 -1.93 -25.98 -7.38
N PRO A 165 -2.48 -26.85 -6.49
CA PRO A 165 -1.99 -27.02 -5.13
C PRO A 165 -0.51 -27.44 -5.12
N THR A 166 0.27 -26.89 -4.17
CA THR A 166 1.67 -27.21 -3.95
C THR A 166 1.98 -27.52 -2.50
N LEU A 167 1.25 -26.92 -1.57
CA LEU A 167 1.42 -27.11 -0.14
C LEU A 167 0.06 -27.02 0.53
N TYR A 168 -0.27 -27.97 1.38
CA TYR A 168 -1.44 -27.95 2.24
C TYR A 168 -1.01 -27.83 3.70
N VAL A 169 -1.60 -26.90 4.41
CA VAL A 169 -1.24 -26.53 5.78
C VAL A 169 -2.41 -26.85 6.70
N THR A 170 -2.13 -27.58 7.74
CA THR A 170 -3.09 -27.95 8.79
C THR A 170 -2.60 -27.45 10.16
N SER A 171 -3.31 -27.72 11.22
CA SER A 171 -2.86 -27.45 12.59
C SER A 171 -1.68 -28.31 13.05
N GLN A 172 -1.35 -29.38 12.33
CA GLN A 172 -0.29 -30.34 12.71
C GLN A 172 0.86 -30.36 11.71
N ASP A 173 0.54 -30.36 10.41
CA ASP A 173 1.46 -30.72 9.36
C ASP A 173 1.46 -29.74 8.19
N LEU A 174 2.61 -29.60 7.56
CA LEU A 174 2.83 -29.01 6.24
C LEU A 174 2.98 -30.17 5.24
N ILE A 175 1.99 -30.33 4.35
CA ILE A 175 1.92 -31.43 3.39
C ILE A 175 2.24 -30.90 2.00
N ARG A 176 3.36 -31.32 1.45
CA ARG A 176 3.76 -30.97 0.08
C ARG A 176 3.03 -31.84 -0.94
N ILE A 177 2.59 -31.21 -2.02
CA ILE A 177 1.79 -31.82 -3.07
C ILE A 177 2.57 -31.76 -4.38
N ASP A 178 2.69 -32.90 -5.05
CA ASP A 178 3.38 -33.05 -6.32
C ASP A 178 2.56 -32.54 -7.53
N ARG A 179 3.11 -32.71 -8.73
CA ARG A 179 2.43 -32.29 -9.98
C ARG A 179 1.19 -33.13 -10.30
N SER A 180 1.07 -34.34 -9.76
CA SER A 180 -0.10 -35.22 -9.93
C SER A 180 -1.22 -34.94 -8.93
N GLY A 181 -1.00 -33.99 -8.00
CA GLY A 181 -1.92 -33.68 -6.91
C GLY A 181 -1.80 -34.65 -5.74
N SER A 182 -0.75 -35.50 -5.69
CA SER A 182 -0.52 -36.47 -4.62
C SER A 182 0.42 -35.91 -3.55
N PRO A 183 0.14 -36.19 -2.25
CA PRO A 183 1.05 -35.79 -1.18
C PRO A 183 2.32 -36.64 -1.26
N TYR A 184 3.49 -36.02 -1.12
CA TYR A 184 4.77 -36.73 -1.17
C TYR A 184 5.66 -36.52 0.06
N GLU A 185 5.41 -35.45 0.82
CA GLU A 185 6.17 -35.14 2.03
C GLU A 185 5.25 -34.48 3.04
N ALA A 186 5.32 -34.87 4.29
CA ALA A 186 4.62 -34.21 5.41
C ALA A 186 5.63 -33.85 6.50
N VAL A 187 5.67 -32.58 6.88
CA VAL A 187 6.55 -32.06 7.93
C VAL A 187 5.70 -31.58 9.09
N ARG A 188 5.87 -32.18 10.25
CA ARG A 188 5.19 -31.78 11.47
C ARG A 188 5.82 -30.48 12.01
N HIS A 189 5.01 -29.45 12.24
CA HIS A 189 5.51 -28.15 12.73
C HIS A 189 5.31 -27.94 14.22
N GLY A 190 4.47 -28.73 14.90
CA GLY A 190 4.34 -28.71 16.36
C GLY A 190 3.69 -27.46 16.97
N LEU A 191 3.07 -26.59 16.16
CA LEU A 191 2.49 -25.34 16.63
C LEU A 191 1.06 -25.48 17.19
N GLY A 192 0.28 -26.49 16.75
CA GLY A 192 -1.10 -26.71 17.14
C GLY A 192 -2.14 -25.87 16.40
N TYR A 193 -1.72 -25.02 15.46
CA TYR A 193 -2.56 -24.21 14.57
C TYR A 193 -1.91 -24.13 13.18
N ALA A 194 -2.67 -23.82 12.13
CA ALA A 194 -2.10 -23.64 10.80
C ALA A 194 -1.32 -22.31 10.72
N PRO A 195 0.02 -22.32 10.56
CA PRO A 195 0.86 -21.15 10.73
C PRO A 195 0.86 -20.22 9.50
N VAL A 196 -0.32 -19.70 9.17
CA VAL A 196 -0.53 -18.77 8.06
C VAL A 196 -1.17 -17.49 8.61
N CYS A 197 -0.39 -16.40 8.65
CA CYS A 197 -0.86 -15.11 9.11
C CYS A 197 -1.56 -14.35 7.98
N ARG A 198 -2.74 -13.79 8.26
CA ARG A 198 -3.47 -12.91 7.35
C ARG A 198 -3.15 -11.44 7.64
N PHE A 199 -2.66 -10.73 6.65
CA PHE A 199 -2.45 -9.28 6.67
C PHE A 199 -3.60 -8.62 5.93
N ALA A 200 -4.55 -8.04 6.66
CA ALA A 200 -5.72 -7.35 6.11
C ALA A 200 -5.79 -5.93 6.71
N PRO A 201 -5.48 -4.87 5.92
CA PRO A 201 -5.53 -3.48 6.39
C PRO A 201 -6.93 -3.04 6.82
N TYR A 202 -7.95 -3.55 6.15
CA TYR A 202 -9.36 -3.22 6.38
C TYR A 202 -10.14 -4.51 6.57
N LEU A 203 -10.23 -4.96 7.81
CA LEU A 203 -10.98 -6.14 8.19
C LEU A 203 -12.26 -5.70 8.90
N SER A 204 -13.41 -6.22 8.43
CA SER A 204 -14.69 -6.03 9.12
C SER A 204 -14.74 -6.81 10.43
N ILE A 205 -15.72 -6.52 11.27
CA ILE A 205 -15.95 -7.27 12.51
C ILE A 205 -16.36 -8.71 12.22
N ASP A 206 -16.92 -8.97 11.06
CA ASP A 206 -17.37 -10.31 10.60
C ASP A 206 -16.24 -11.08 9.87
N GLY A 207 -15.04 -10.48 9.75
CA GLY A 207 -13.88 -11.13 9.16
C GLY A 207 -13.72 -10.93 7.64
N ASP A 208 -14.53 -10.07 7.02
CA ASP A 208 -14.40 -9.73 5.60
C ASP A 208 -13.28 -8.73 5.39
N ALA A 209 -12.39 -9.02 4.47
CA ALA A 209 -11.31 -8.13 4.08
C ALA A 209 -11.74 -7.25 2.90
N GLU A 210 -11.56 -5.93 3.03
CA GLU A 210 -11.90 -4.97 1.98
C GLU A 210 -10.63 -4.50 1.24
N SER A 211 -10.71 -4.47 -0.09
CA SER A 211 -9.65 -3.94 -0.96
C SER A 211 -9.74 -2.41 -1.08
N LEU A 212 -8.61 -1.73 -0.95
CA LEU A 212 -8.52 -0.29 -1.24
C LEU A 212 -8.85 -0.01 -2.72
N VAL A 213 -8.45 -0.89 -3.63
CA VAL A 213 -8.73 -0.77 -5.07
C VAL A 213 -10.23 -0.87 -5.34
N ASP A 214 -10.93 -1.81 -4.70
CA ASP A 214 -12.38 -1.96 -4.87
C ASP A 214 -13.13 -0.72 -4.34
N ARG A 215 -12.73 -0.19 -3.19
CA ARG A 215 -13.27 1.06 -2.60
C ARG A 215 -13.10 2.26 -3.54
N LEU A 216 -11.97 2.35 -4.23
CA LEU A 216 -11.62 3.48 -5.07
C LEU A 216 -11.94 3.28 -6.56
N ARG A 217 -12.39 2.10 -6.98
CA ARG A 217 -12.64 1.75 -8.38
C ARG A 217 -13.63 2.69 -9.07
N ILE A 218 -14.75 2.99 -8.45
CA ILE A 218 -15.78 3.87 -9.04
C ILE A 218 -15.27 5.32 -9.16
N PRO A 219 -14.72 5.95 -8.11
CA PRO A 219 -14.11 7.29 -8.23
C PRO A 219 -12.99 7.36 -9.28
N ALA A 220 -12.15 6.33 -9.36
CA ALA A 220 -11.09 6.26 -10.37
C ALA A 220 -11.64 6.20 -11.80
N ARG A 221 -12.68 5.40 -12.03
CA ARG A 221 -13.37 5.34 -13.33
C ARG A 221 -14.00 6.69 -13.71
N ARG A 222 -14.57 7.40 -12.75
CA ARG A 222 -15.11 8.75 -12.97
C ARG A 222 -13.99 9.71 -13.38
N TYR A 223 -12.88 9.72 -12.66
CA TYR A 223 -11.71 10.52 -13.02
C TYR A 223 -11.21 10.23 -14.45
N ILE A 224 -11.03 8.95 -14.81
CA ILE A 224 -10.61 8.53 -16.16
C ILE A 224 -11.60 9.04 -17.21
N LYS A 225 -12.92 8.99 -16.93
CA LYS A 225 -13.94 9.52 -17.85
C LYS A 225 -13.79 11.02 -18.06
N THR A 226 -13.57 11.79 -16.99
CA THR A 226 -13.35 13.25 -17.06
C THR A 226 -12.09 13.59 -17.85
N VAL A 227 -10.99 12.86 -17.63
CA VAL A 227 -9.75 13.00 -18.42
C VAL A 227 -10.00 12.69 -19.90
N HIS A 228 -10.76 11.64 -20.21
CA HIS A 228 -11.12 11.30 -21.59
C HIS A 228 -11.95 12.41 -22.26
N ASP A 229 -12.94 12.97 -21.56
CA ASP A 229 -13.77 14.05 -22.08
C ASP A 229 -12.93 15.33 -22.33
N ARG A 230 -11.99 15.63 -21.41
CA ARG A 230 -11.02 16.71 -21.62
C ARG A 230 -10.22 16.51 -22.91
N LEU A 231 -9.68 15.31 -23.13
CA LEU A 231 -8.91 14.99 -24.33
C LEU A 231 -9.75 15.11 -25.61
N LEU A 232 -11.03 14.69 -25.57
CA LEU A 232 -11.97 14.84 -26.67
C LEU A 232 -12.21 16.31 -27.01
N ILE A 233 -12.49 17.15 -26.01
CA ILE A 233 -12.71 18.59 -26.21
C ILE A 233 -11.45 19.25 -26.72
N GLN A 234 -10.28 18.93 -26.15
CA GLN A 234 -8.99 19.44 -26.60
C GLN A 234 -8.72 19.06 -28.06
N HIS A 235 -8.99 17.80 -28.43
CA HIS A 235 -8.87 17.34 -29.79
C HIS A 235 -9.83 18.09 -30.72
N SER A 236 -11.10 18.23 -30.35
CA SER A 236 -12.11 18.95 -31.15
C SER A 236 -11.78 20.42 -31.31
N ASN A 237 -11.32 21.09 -30.23
CA ASN A 237 -10.93 22.50 -30.27
C ASN A 237 -9.67 22.74 -31.15
N SER A 238 -8.82 21.72 -31.34
CA SER A 238 -7.65 21.80 -32.23
C SER A 238 -8.03 21.85 -33.71
N TRP A 239 -9.24 21.38 -34.05
CA TRP A 239 -9.78 21.36 -35.41
C TRP A 239 -10.97 22.31 -35.48
N ARG A 240 -10.70 23.59 -35.69
CA ARG A 240 -11.79 24.60 -35.82
C ARG A 240 -12.73 24.24 -36.95
N VAL A 241 -13.99 24.03 -36.60
CA VAL A 241 -15.03 23.88 -37.62
C VAL A 241 -15.31 25.24 -38.24
N LYS A 242 -14.90 25.39 -39.49
CA LYS A 242 -15.22 26.58 -40.28
C LYS A 242 -16.67 26.50 -40.71
N THR A 243 -17.42 27.58 -40.55
CA THR A 243 -18.79 27.70 -41.03
C THR A 243 -18.81 28.68 -42.18
N VAL A 244 -19.56 28.37 -43.20
CA VAL A 244 -19.81 29.27 -44.33
C VAL A 244 -21.31 29.34 -44.52
N THR A 245 -21.85 30.53 -44.55
CA THR A 245 -23.25 30.79 -44.82
C THR A 245 -23.38 31.69 -46.04
N GLY A 246 -24.50 31.58 -46.78
CA GLY A 246 -24.72 32.35 -47.98
C GLY A 246 -24.14 31.71 -49.27
N LEU A 247 -23.75 30.45 -49.21
CA LEU A 247 -23.39 29.70 -50.42
C LEU A 247 -24.67 29.25 -51.13
N ASP A 248 -24.63 29.28 -52.48
CA ASP A 248 -25.68 28.70 -53.28
C ASP A 248 -25.80 27.19 -53.05
N ASP A 249 -27.02 26.66 -53.20
CA ASP A 249 -27.27 25.22 -53.03
C ASP A 249 -26.40 24.42 -54.03
N PRO A 250 -25.56 23.49 -53.55
CA PRO A 250 -24.67 22.75 -54.47
C PRO A 250 -25.36 21.84 -55.50
N GLY A 251 -26.69 21.72 -55.45
CA GLY A 251 -27.50 20.99 -56.43
C GLY A 251 -27.25 19.46 -56.51
N SER A 252 -26.12 18.97 -56.03
CA SER A 252 -25.82 17.55 -55.92
C SER A 252 -24.98 17.20 -54.69
N LEU A 253 -25.08 15.94 -54.23
CA LEU A 253 -24.26 15.42 -53.11
C LEU A 253 -22.77 15.42 -53.43
N GLU A 254 -22.39 15.16 -54.69
CA GLU A 254 -21.01 15.18 -55.18
C GLU A 254 -20.39 16.58 -55.11
N ASP A 255 -21.14 17.61 -55.48
CA ASP A 255 -20.69 18.99 -55.44
C ASP A 255 -20.56 19.47 -53.97
N ALA A 256 -21.47 19.03 -53.10
CA ALA A 256 -21.39 19.29 -51.67
C ALA A 256 -20.15 18.66 -51.05
N GLU A 257 -19.79 17.44 -51.43
CA GLU A 257 -18.57 16.76 -50.94
C GLU A 257 -17.29 17.39 -51.51
N ARG A 258 -17.26 17.78 -52.79
CA ARG A 258 -16.14 18.53 -53.37
C ARG A 258 -15.95 19.88 -52.67
N MET A 259 -17.03 20.58 -52.36
CA MET A 259 -17.00 21.86 -51.65
C MET A 259 -16.49 21.69 -50.23
N LYS A 260 -16.92 20.65 -49.49
CA LYS A 260 -16.37 20.29 -48.19
C LYS A 260 -14.87 20.00 -48.24
N ALA A 261 -14.42 19.23 -49.20
CA ALA A 261 -13.01 18.89 -49.38
C ALA A 261 -12.17 20.15 -49.67
N HIS A 262 -12.68 21.05 -50.47
CA HIS A 262 -11.97 22.29 -50.79
C HIS A 262 -11.87 23.25 -49.59
N LEU A 263 -12.94 23.36 -48.79
CA LEU A 263 -12.96 24.15 -47.57
C LEU A 263 -12.04 23.58 -46.45
N SER A 264 -11.83 22.27 -46.46
CA SER A 264 -10.98 21.61 -45.46
C SER A 264 -9.47 21.77 -45.74
N THR A 265 -9.07 21.89 -47.03
CA THR A 265 -7.67 21.95 -47.45
C THR A 265 -7.13 23.35 -47.72
N SER A 266 -8.01 24.33 -47.93
CA SER A 266 -7.59 25.70 -48.24
C SER A 266 -7.40 26.55 -47.00
N SER A 267 -6.25 27.18 -46.89
CA SER A 267 -5.94 28.17 -45.84
C SER A 267 -6.55 29.55 -46.10
N ILE A 268 -6.95 29.84 -47.31
CA ILE A 268 -7.61 31.07 -47.72
C ILE A 268 -8.96 30.73 -48.35
N LEU A 269 -10.02 31.27 -47.76
CA LEU A 269 -11.38 31.11 -48.22
C LEU A 269 -11.78 32.38 -48.97
N THR A 270 -12.19 32.25 -50.23
CA THR A 270 -12.76 33.33 -51.02
C THR A 270 -14.23 33.02 -51.31
N GLY A 271 -15.11 33.99 -51.19
CA GLY A 271 -16.53 33.86 -51.47
C GLY A 271 -17.06 35.06 -52.26
N GLY A 272 -18.22 34.90 -52.90
CA GLY A 272 -18.94 35.98 -53.59
C GLY A 272 -19.68 36.90 -52.61
N ASP A 273 -20.40 37.88 -53.18
CA ASP A 273 -21.23 38.80 -52.41
C ASP A 273 -22.29 38.03 -51.58
N GLY A 274 -22.31 38.31 -50.25
CA GLY A 274 -23.25 37.66 -49.31
C GLY A 274 -22.71 36.44 -48.57
N VAL A 275 -21.52 35.92 -48.90
CA VAL A 275 -20.90 34.78 -48.19
C VAL A 275 -20.27 35.26 -46.91
N GLN A 276 -20.68 34.65 -45.77
CA GLN A 276 -20.09 34.91 -44.46
C GLN A 276 -19.30 33.71 -43.98
N PHE A 277 -18.06 33.96 -43.62
CA PHE A 277 -17.17 32.98 -43.03
C PHE A 277 -17.16 33.12 -41.51
N GLY A 278 -17.34 32.03 -40.80
CA GLY A 278 -17.29 31.99 -39.37
C GLY A 278 -16.56 30.75 -38.88
N SER A 279 -16.41 30.69 -37.57
CA SER A 279 -16.01 29.47 -36.87
C SER A 279 -16.96 29.23 -35.72
N LEU A 280 -17.27 27.98 -35.44
CA LEU A 280 -18.00 27.66 -34.22
C LEU A 280 -17.18 28.10 -32.98
N PRO A 281 -17.84 28.64 -31.94
CA PRO A 281 -17.15 29.01 -30.74
C PRO A 281 -16.50 27.78 -30.11
N GLU A 282 -15.32 27.98 -29.50
CA GLU A 282 -14.59 26.92 -28.82
C GLU A 282 -15.37 26.52 -27.55
N THR A 283 -15.40 25.23 -27.26
CA THR A 283 -15.91 24.73 -25.96
C THR A 283 -14.94 25.13 -24.86
N SER A 284 -15.46 25.77 -23.80
CA SER A 284 -14.63 26.18 -22.64
C SER A 284 -13.96 24.99 -21.99
N MET A 285 -12.63 25.03 -21.90
CA MET A 285 -11.84 24.02 -21.20
C MET A 285 -11.88 24.20 -19.68
N GLN A 286 -12.18 25.39 -19.17
CA GLN A 286 -12.06 25.70 -17.75
C GLN A 286 -12.97 24.83 -16.89
N SER A 287 -14.24 24.68 -17.27
CA SER A 287 -15.20 23.84 -16.54
C SER A 287 -14.79 22.38 -16.45
N VAL A 288 -14.12 21.86 -17.49
CA VAL A 288 -13.65 20.48 -17.53
C VAL A 288 -12.39 20.29 -16.67
N LEU A 289 -11.48 21.28 -16.70
CA LEU A 289 -10.31 21.28 -15.80
C LEU A 289 -10.73 21.38 -14.33
N ASP A 290 -11.77 22.14 -14.01
CA ASP A 290 -12.29 22.24 -12.65
C ASP A 290 -12.98 20.93 -12.23
N ALA A 291 -13.71 20.27 -13.13
CA ALA A 291 -14.25 18.93 -12.88
C ALA A 291 -13.15 17.87 -12.66
N GLU A 292 -12.09 17.91 -13.46
CA GLU A 292 -10.93 17.00 -13.30
C GLU A 292 -10.26 17.18 -11.93
N ARG A 293 -10.06 18.43 -11.50
CA ARG A 293 -9.52 18.75 -10.17
C ARG A 293 -10.43 18.27 -9.04
N ALA A 294 -11.75 18.46 -9.20
CA ALA A 294 -12.75 18.01 -8.23
C ALA A 294 -12.78 16.47 -8.10
N ASP A 295 -12.71 15.74 -9.23
CA ASP A 295 -12.66 14.28 -9.25
C ASP A 295 -11.38 13.75 -8.59
N LEU A 296 -10.24 14.37 -8.90
CA LEU A 296 -8.96 14.01 -8.30
C LEU A 296 -8.95 14.31 -6.79
N GLY A 297 -9.53 15.45 -6.36
CA GLY A 297 -9.71 15.80 -4.96
C GLY A 297 -10.60 14.81 -4.22
N THR A 298 -11.69 14.36 -4.84
CA THR A 298 -12.58 13.34 -4.28
C THR A 298 -11.84 12.00 -4.12
N LEU A 299 -11.09 11.58 -5.13
CA LEU A 299 -10.31 10.35 -5.08
C LEU A 299 -9.26 10.39 -3.96
N ALA A 300 -8.54 11.52 -3.83
CA ALA A 300 -7.57 11.76 -2.78
C ALA A 300 -8.20 11.71 -1.38
N ALA A 301 -9.35 12.36 -1.19
CA ALA A 301 -10.08 12.38 0.07
C ALA A 301 -10.54 10.97 0.49
N LEU A 302 -11.08 10.17 -0.44
CA LEU A 302 -11.51 8.80 -0.18
C LEU A 302 -10.33 7.85 0.13
N ALA A 303 -9.15 8.14 -0.43
CA ALA A 303 -7.91 7.43 -0.11
C ALA A 303 -7.22 7.97 1.16
N SER A 304 -7.73 9.04 1.76
CA SER A 304 -7.13 9.74 2.90
C SER A 304 -5.69 10.21 2.61
N VAL A 305 -5.42 10.64 1.37
CA VAL A 305 -4.14 11.24 0.98
C VAL A 305 -4.34 12.70 0.57
N PRO A 306 -3.34 13.56 0.73
CA PRO A 306 -3.43 14.93 0.25
C PRO A 306 -3.58 15.01 -1.28
N SER A 307 -4.43 15.90 -1.78
CA SER A 307 -4.72 16.01 -3.22
C SER A 307 -3.49 16.36 -4.06
N TRP A 308 -2.52 17.10 -3.52
CA TRP A 308 -1.26 17.42 -4.21
C TRP A 308 -0.37 16.19 -4.46
N SER A 309 -0.51 15.11 -3.67
CA SER A 309 0.20 13.84 -3.90
C SER A 309 -0.18 13.19 -5.23
N LEU A 310 -1.36 13.54 -5.75
CA LEU A 310 -1.90 12.99 -7.01
C LEU A 310 -1.81 13.99 -8.16
N SER A 311 -1.93 15.30 -7.87
CA SER A 311 -2.06 16.33 -8.90
C SER A 311 -0.74 16.92 -9.37
N GLY A 312 0.38 16.68 -8.65
CA GLY A 312 1.65 17.35 -8.91
C GLY A 312 1.57 18.89 -8.77
N SER A 313 0.46 19.42 -8.24
CA SER A 313 0.32 20.85 -8.01
C SER A 313 1.32 21.34 -6.96
N GLN A 314 1.96 22.48 -7.23
CA GLN A 314 2.94 23.04 -6.32
C GLN A 314 2.27 23.48 -5.02
N LEU A 315 2.89 23.11 -3.90
CA LEU A 315 2.56 23.64 -2.58
C LEU A 315 3.08 25.08 -2.51
N VAL A 316 2.28 26.05 -2.98
CA VAL A 316 2.68 27.46 -2.97
C VAL A 316 2.24 28.07 -1.66
N ASN A 317 3.21 28.56 -0.86
CA ASN A 317 2.99 29.37 0.35
C ASN A 317 2.23 28.69 1.51
N LEU A 318 2.38 27.37 1.70
CA LEU A 318 1.89 26.73 2.92
C LEU A 318 2.92 26.87 4.05
N SER A 319 2.45 27.27 5.25
CA SER A 319 3.27 27.19 6.46
C SER A 319 3.52 25.73 6.84
N ALA A 320 4.57 25.47 7.63
CA ALA A 320 4.87 24.12 8.12
C ALA A 320 3.69 23.55 8.92
N ASP A 321 2.99 24.37 9.69
CA ASP A 321 1.82 23.97 10.48
C ASP A 321 0.63 23.59 9.59
N ALA A 322 0.36 24.37 8.54
CA ALA A 322 -0.70 24.07 7.58
C ALA A 322 -0.41 22.77 6.79
N LEU A 323 0.86 22.51 6.47
CA LEU A 323 1.28 21.27 5.85
C LEU A 323 1.13 20.07 6.80
N ALA A 324 1.47 20.25 8.07
CA ALA A 324 1.30 19.23 9.09
C ALA A 324 -0.17 18.87 9.30
N GLU A 325 -1.05 19.87 9.38
CA GLU A 325 -2.50 19.66 9.49
C GLU A 325 -3.07 18.96 8.26
N ALA A 326 -2.67 19.38 7.06
CA ALA A 326 -3.11 18.77 5.82
C ALA A 326 -2.68 17.29 5.66
N LYS A 327 -1.63 16.86 6.36
CA LYS A 327 -1.18 15.47 6.43
C LYS A 327 -1.77 14.67 7.60
N SER A 328 -2.52 15.31 8.49
CA SER A 328 -3.03 14.66 9.71
C SER A 328 -3.95 13.46 9.40
N ALA A 329 -4.82 13.58 8.39
CA ALA A 329 -5.71 12.51 7.94
C ALA A 329 -4.92 11.32 7.35
N GLU A 330 -3.90 11.58 6.54
CA GLU A 330 -3.01 10.55 5.97
C GLU A 330 -2.29 9.79 7.08
N ARG A 331 -1.75 10.49 8.08
CA ARG A 331 -1.09 9.88 9.24
C ARG A 331 -2.03 8.99 10.04
N ALA A 332 -3.23 9.50 10.36
CA ALA A 332 -4.23 8.73 11.09
C ALA A 332 -4.59 7.44 10.34
N HIS A 333 -4.73 7.53 9.01
CA HIS A 333 -5.01 6.39 8.15
C HIS A 333 -3.85 5.38 8.15
N ILE A 334 -2.60 5.84 7.94
CA ILE A 334 -1.42 4.97 7.99
C ILE A 334 -1.26 4.30 9.35
N THR A 335 -1.46 5.05 10.45
CA THR A 335 -1.42 4.48 11.80
C THR A 335 -2.48 3.40 12.00
N SER A 336 -3.68 3.57 11.45
CA SER A 336 -4.72 2.54 11.47
C SER A 336 -4.29 1.27 10.73
N ILE A 337 -3.72 1.43 9.53
CA ILE A 337 -3.18 0.32 8.74
C ILE A 337 -2.04 -0.39 9.50
N GLN A 338 -1.10 0.36 10.05
CA GLN A 338 0.02 -0.19 10.84
C GLN A 338 -0.47 -1.02 12.03
N ARG A 339 -1.52 -0.56 12.74
CA ARG A 339 -2.13 -1.34 13.84
C ARG A 339 -2.74 -2.64 13.36
N ALA A 340 -3.45 -2.62 12.22
CA ALA A 340 -4.05 -3.82 11.64
C ALA A 340 -3.00 -4.83 11.18
N LEU A 341 -1.89 -4.36 10.58
CA LEU A 341 -0.79 -5.21 10.10
C LEU A 341 0.17 -5.64 11.22
N GLY A 342 0.24 -4.91 12.32
CA GLY A 342 1.17 -5.19 13.42
C GLY A 342 0.85 -6.50 14.14
N ARG A 343 -0.42 -6.79 14.41
CA ARG A 343 -0.82 -8.02 15.11
C ARG A 343 -0.41 -9.29 14.34
N PRO A 344 -0.75 -9.49 13.06
CA PRO A 344 -0.30 -10.67 12.33
C PRO A 344 1.21 -10.75 12.17
N LEU A 345 1.93 -9.62 12.10
CA LEU A 345 3.39 -9.62 12.09
C LEU A 345 3.95 -10.17 13.40
N LEU A 346 3.46 -9.70 14.55
CA LEU A 346 3.86 -10.23 15.86
C LEU A 346 3.50 -11.72 16.01
N ASN A 347 2.35 -12.15 15.50
CA ASN A 347 1.98 -13.55 15.50
C ASN A 347 2.95 -14.41 14.67
N ALA A 348 3.40 -13.92 13.51
CA ALA A 348 4.40 -14.60 12.70
C ALA A 348 5.75 -14.74 13.44
N LEU A 349 6.18 -13.70 14.15
CA LEU A 349 7.42 -13.73 14.96
C LEU A 349 7.30 -14.67 16.17
N ARG A 350 6.15 -14.69 16.85
CA ARG A 350 5.89 -15.63 17.95
C ARG A 350 5.86 -17.08 17.46
N ALA A 351 5.21 -17.35 16.32
CA ALA A 351 5.22 -18.68 15.70
C ALA A 351 6.65 -19.10 15.31
N SER A 352 7.45 -18.16 14.80
CA SER A 352 8.86 -18.41 14.51
C SER A 352 9.65 -18.74 15.77
N ALA A 353 9.43 -17.99 16.87
CA ALA A 353 10.06 -18.24 18.15
C ALA A 353 9.66 -19.62 18.73
N GLN A 354 8.41 -20.03 18.52
CA GLN A 354 7.94 -21.35 18.96
C GLN A 354 8.63 -22.48 18.18
N ILE A 355 8.79 -22.35 16.84
CA ILE A 355 9.55 -23.30 16.00
C ILE A 355 11.03 -23.36 16.46
N GLU A 356 11.61 -22.23 16.81
CA GLU A 356 13.01 -22.10 17.28
C GLU A 356 13.18 -22.41 18.77
N HIS A 357 12.13 -22.96 19.44
CA HIS A 357 12.12 -23.33 20.86
C HIS A 357 12.39 -22.19 21.85
N ARG A 358 12.13 -20.94 21.45
CA ARG A 358 12.23 -19.74 22.31
C ARG A 358 10.88 -19.48 22.99
N VAL A 359 10.57 -20.26 24.03
CA VAL A 359 9.25 -20.29 24.68
C VAL A 359 8.86 -18.94 25.30
N SER A 360 9.80 -18.21 25.89
CA SER A 360 9.56 -16.88 26.45
C SER A 360 9.08 -15.89 25.42
N ASP A 361 9.75 -15.84 24.24
CA ASP A 361 9.42 -14.96 23.15
C ASP A 361 8.11 -15.35 22.45
N ALA A 362 7.85 -16.68 22.35
CA ALA A 362 6.62 -17.21 21.76
C ALA A 362 5.36 -16.79 22.53
N ASN A 363 5.47 -16.62 23.85
CA ASN A 363 4.35 -16.26 24.73
C ASN A 363 4.37 -14.78 25.17
N ASP A 364 5.20 -13.95 24.57
CA ASP A 364 5.29 -12.53 24.90
C ASP A 364 4.24 -11.70 24.13
N TYR A 365 3.21 -11.28 24.84
CA TYR A 365 2.15 -10.41 24.33
C TYR A 365 2.41 -8.91 24.60
N THR A 366 3.54 -8.56 25.21
CA THR A 366 3.94 -7.15 25.44
C THR A 366 4.66 -6.53 24.24
N LEU A 367 5.02 -7.36 23.28
CA LEU A 367 5.69 -6.94 22.04
C LEU A 367 4.88 -5.91 21.26
N ARG A 368 5.58 -4.97 20.66
CA ARG A 368 5.05 -3.97 19.73
C ARG A 368 5.93 -3.95 18.50
N VAL A 369 5.33 -3.71 17.33
CA VAL A 369 6.09 -3.45 16.10
C VAL A 369 6.58 -2.01 16.15
N ASP A 370 7.84 -1.82 15.87
CA ASP A 370 8.44 -0.51 15.66
C ASP A 370 8.30 -0.13 14.19
N TRP A 371 7.46 0.88 13.95
CA TRP A 371 7.18 1.39 12.60
C TRP A 371 8.02 2.62 12.35
N ARG A 372 8.72 2.64 11.21
CA ARG A 372 9.51 3.80 10.82
C ARG A 372 8.66 5.06 10.76
N ASP A 373 9.10 6.11 11.44
CA ASP A 373 8.54 7.45 11.23
C ASP A 373 8.99 7.96 9.86
N THR A 374 8.04 8.04 8.93
CA THR A 374 8.30 8.52 7.56
C THR A 374 8.10 10.03 7.42
N GLU A 375 7.88 10.74 8.54
CA GLU A 375 7.82 12.19 8.50
C GLU A 375 9.17 12.79 8.15
N ALA A 376 9.19 13.58 7.08
CA ALA A 376 10.31 14.45 6.78
C ALA A 376 10.31 15.65 7.74
N ARG A 377 10.74 15.41 8.99
CA ARG A 377 11.06 16.51 9.92
C ARG A 377 12.44 17.04 9.56
N SER A 378 12.57 18.37 9.49
CA SER A 378 13.92 18.92 9.39
C SER A 378 14.70 18.58 10.68
N LEU A 379 15.98 18.25 10.56
CA LEU A 379 16.84 17.99 11.72
C LEU A 379 16.76 19.12 12.75
N SER A 380 16.60 20.37 12.29
CA SER A 380 16.44 21.52 13.17
C SER A 380 15.13 21.51 13.97
N GLN A 381 14.00 21.12 13.34
CA GLN A 381 12.71 20.97 14.03
C GLN A 381 12.74 19.82 15.06
N ALA A 382 13.37 18.71 14.68
CA ALA A 382 13.52 17.58 15.60
C ALA A 382 14.44 17.95 16.77
N ALA A 383 15.57 18.61 16.51
CA ALA A 383 16.49 19.06 17.55
C ALA A 383 15.84 20.05 18.52
N ASP A 384 15.04 21.01 18.02
CA ASP A 384 14.30 21.94 18.87
C ASP A 384 13.23 21.22 19.72
N ALA A 385 12.46 20.31 19.14
CA ALA A 385 11.44 19.53 19.86
C ALA A 385 12.07 18.61 20.92
N LEU A 386 13.10 17.84 20.55
CA LEU A 386 13.79 16.91 21.45
C LEU A 386 14.58 17.66 22.53
N GLY A 387 15.20 18.80 22.19
CA GLY A 387 15.86 19.68 23.15
C GLY A 387 14.88 20.22 24.19
N LYS A 388 13.68 20.66 23.79
CA LYS A 388 12.62 21.10 24.70
C LYS A 388 12.12 19.96 25.59
N LEU A 389 11.96 18.75 25.09
CA LEU A 389 11.61 17.59 25.90
C LEU A 389 12.66 17.29 26.98
N SER A 390 13.93 17.33 26.61
CA SER A 390 15.02 17.13 27.57
C SER A 390 15.10 18.26 28.59
N GLN A 391 15.09 19.52 28.15
CA GLN A 391 15.26 20.67 29.04
C GLN A 391 14.04 21.01 29.88
N SER A 392 12.82 20.92 29.32
CA SER A 392 11.59 21.37 29.99
C SER A 392 10.90 20.26 30.78
N LEU A 393 11.01 19.00 30.32
CA LEU A 393 10.35 17.85 30.97
C LEU A 393 11.34 16.92 31.66
N GLY A 394 12.67 17.19 31.60
CA GLY A 394 13.68 16.38 32.23
C GLY A 394 13.81 14.97 31.64
N VAL A 395 13.37 14.76 30.41
CA VAL A 395 13.54 13.46 29.74
C VAL A 395 15.03 13.23 29.46
N PRO A 396 15.63 12.11 29.91
CA PRO A 396 17.03 11.82 29.63
C PRO A 396 17.34 11.86 28.13
N ALA A 397 18.39 12.56 27.75
CA ALA A 397 18.76 12.75 26.33
C ALA A 397 18.99 11.42 25.63
N GLN A 398 19.53 10.42 26.33
CA GLN A 398 19.77 9.07 25.82
C GLN A 398 18.51 8.38 25.31
N LEU A 399 17.36 8.57 25.95
CA LEU A 399 16.08 8.02 25.54
C LEU A 399 15.51 8.72 24.30
N LEU A 400 16.07 9.87 23.91
CA LEU A 400 15.63 10.67 22.77
C LEU A 400 16.45 10.41 21.49
N TRP A 401 17.63 9.77 21.59
CA TRP A 401 18.51 9.54 20.43
C TRP A 401 17.85 8.73 19.33
N GLN A 402 17.08 7.70 19.70
CA GLN A 402 16.31 6.89 18.72
C GLN A 402 15.20 7.67 18.02
N ARG A 403 14.84 8.86 18.51
CA ARG A 403 13.81 9.74 17.94
C ARG A 403 14.39 10.81 17.02
N ILE A 404 15.70 10.84 16.85
CA ILE A 404 16.36 11.77 15.93
C ILE A 404 16.16 11.26 14.50
N PRO A 405 15.58 12.07 13.58
CA PRO A 405 15.38 11.66 12.20
C PRO A 405 16.70 11.29 11.51
N GLY A 406 16.73 10.11 10.91
CA GLY A 406 17.91 9.60 10.19
C GLY A 406 18.89 8.80 11.06
N VAL A 407 18.68 8.71 12.36
CA VAL A 407 19.48 7.84 13.24
C VAL A 407 18.87 6.45 13.27
N SER A 408 19.66 5.44 12.93
CA SER A 408 19.25 4.05 13.01
C SER A 408 19.25 3.55 14.46
N PRO A 409 18.46 2.52 14.80
CA PRO A 409 18.52 1.91 16.14
C PRO A 409 19.94 1.42 16.53
N ALA A 410 20.71 0.94 15.56
CA ALA A 410 22.09 0.50 15.76
C ALA A 410 23.03 1.67 16.13
N GLU A 411 22.91 2.80 15.44
CA GLU A 411 23.68 4.01 15.79
C GLU A 411 23.28 4.57 17.14
N ALA A 412 22.00 4.56 17.49
CA ALA A 412 21.53 5.01 18.79
C ALA A 412 22.06 4.10 19.92
N GLN A 413 22.16 2.79 19.66
CA GLN A 413 22.77 1.83 20.59
C GLN A 413 24.27 2.05 20.73
N GLU A 414 25.00 2.29 19.65
CA GLU A 414 26.42 2.62 19.67
C GLU A 414 26.69 3.89 20.48
N TRP A 415 25.83 4.90 20.34
CA TRP A 415 25.91 6.11 21.16
C TRP A 415 25.63 5.84 22.63
N GLN A 416 24.69 4.94 22.93
CA GLN A 416 24.39 4.53 24.30
C GLN A 416 25.61 3.83 24.93
N GLU A 417 26.18 2.87 24.22
CA GLU A 417 27.38 2.14 24.68
C GLU A 417 28.56 3.08 24.88
N TYR A 418 28.73 4.06 23.99
CA TYR A 418 29.75 5.09 24.14
C TYR A 418 29.51 5.98 25.39
N ALA A 419 28.28 6.42 25.62
CA ALA A 419 27.94 7.24 26.78
C ALA A 419 28.11 6.48 28.11
N ASP A 420 27.76 5.18 28.12
CA ASP A 420 27.93 4.32 29.30
C ASP A 420 29.41 4.06 29.61
N ALA A 421 30.26 3.98 28.54
CA ALA A 421 31.72 3.83 28.71
C ALA A 421 32.42 5.13 29.10
N HIS A 422 31.81 6.30 28.78
CA HIS A 422 32.38 7.62 29.03
C HIS A 422 31.39 8.51 29.81
N PRO A 423 31.09 8.16 31.09
CA PRO A 423 30.16 8.94 31.92
C PRO A 423 30.70 10.36 32.13
N SER A 424 29.80 11.33 32.19
CA SER A 424 30.19 12.72 32.52
C SER A 424 30.81 12.78 33.92
N GLU A 425 31.64 13.79 34.21
CA GLU A 425 32.30 13.97 35.50
C GLU A 425 31.28 13.95 36.68
N LEU A 426 30.10 14.52 36.46
CA LEU A 426 29.00 14.52 37.43
C LEU A 426 28.41 13.13 37.67
N GLU A 427 28.23 12.35 36.60
CA GLU A 427 27.71 10.97 36.71
C GLU A 427 28.74 10.03 37.30
N ALA A 428 30.03 10.22 36.97
CA ALA A 428 31.11 9.47 37.59
C ALA A 428 31.20 9.75 39.12
N TYR A 429 31.04 11.01 39.52
CA TYR A 429 31.01 11.43 40.93
C TYR A 429 29.75 10.88 41.62
N ALA A 430 28.60 10.93 41.03
CA ALA A 430 27.36 10.36 41.59
C ALA A 430 27.45 8.83 41.77
N ARG A 431 28.04 8.10 40.80
CA ARG A 431 28.31 6.66 40.92
C ARG A 431 29.30 6.34 42.05
N ALA A 432 30.34 7.17 42.23
CA ALA A 432 31.30 7.01 43.31
C ALA A 432 30.63 7.20 44.70
N LEU A 433 29.75 8.20 44.84
CA LEU A 433 29.01 8.45 46.05
C LEU A 433 28.03 7.32 46.43
N THR A 434 27.41 6.68 45.44
CA THR A 434 26.50 5.53 45.67
C THR A 434 27.28 4.25 45.99
N ALA A 435 28.47 4.05 45.41
CA ALA A 435 29.34 2.92 45.72
C ALA A 435 29.92 2.99 47.12
N ASP A 436 30.23 4.21 47.64
CA ASP A 436 30.71 4.40 49.01
C ASP A 436 29.58 4.28 50.07
N GLY A 437 28.31 4.34 49.67
CA GLY A 437 27.14 4.24 50.56
C GLY A 437 26.80 2.83 51.03
N GLU A 438 27.33 1.78 50.46
CA GLU A 438 27.12 0.38 50.87
C GLU A 438 28.07 -0.10 51.97
N GLY A 439 28.94 0.76 52.45
CA GLY A 439 30.01 0.43 53.41
C GLY A 439 29.84 1.00 54.84
N THR A 440 28.64 1.34 55.30
CA THR A 440 28.47 1.79 56.71
C THR A 440 28.32 0.59 57.63
N PRO A 441 29.29 0.32 58.52
CA PRO A 441 29.16 -0.75 59.51
C PRO A 441 28.09 -0.41 60.57
N PRO A 442 27.42 -1.40 61.15
CA PRO A 442 26.39 -1.16 62.17
C PRO A 442 26.98 -0.43 63.40
N ILE A 443 26.29 0.63 63.80
CA ILE A 443 26.59 1.35 65.04
C ILE A 443 26.22 0.40 66.18
N GLU A 444 27.21 -0.13 66.90
CA GLU A 444 26.99 -0.79 68.14
C GLU A 444 26.50 0.24 69.19
N GLU A 445 25.25 0.10 69.61
CA GLU A 445 24.73 0.79 70.78
C GLU A 445 25.36 0.16 72.03
N SER A 446 26.07 0.96 72.79
CA SER A 446 26.53 0.67 74.15
C SER A 446 25.66 1.38 75.21
#